data_1e346d9746c5065e2098b43f54cce642
#
_entry.id   1e346d9746c5065e2098b43f54cce642
#
_cell.length_a   1.000
_cell.length_b   1.000
_cell.length_c   1.000
_cell.angle_alpha   90.00
_cell.angle_beta   90.00
_cell.angle_gamma   90.00
#
_symmetry.space_group_name_H-M   'P 1'
#
loop_
_entity.id
_entity.type
_entity.pdbx_description
1 polymer ?
#
loop_
_entity_poly.entity_id
_entity_poly.type
_entity_poly.pdbx_seq_one_letter_code
_entity_poly.pdbx_strand_id
1 'polypeptide(L)'
;MLRRLLPACLLLALAACSSNQGATATAPVSKEELAPAPAASAPVVPAGPSAAVQQHLADYATVKLTADLSKFDARQKQMIALLVEAADSMNALYWQQAWGDKGALLAKIADPATREFAEINYGPWDRLDNDKPFVDGVGARPPGAQFYPADMSKAEFDASPLKDKTALYTLLRRDAQGQLVTVPYHEAYKAELEQTAALLRRAAKLAKDAGFRKYLLLRADALLSDDYQASDFAWMDMKKNPVDIVIGPIETYEDQLYGYKASYESYVLIKDQAWSKKLARFARYLPELQRELPVADRYKAEQPGSDADLNAYFAVYYGGDANVGAKTIAINLPNDEQVQLKKGTRRLQLENVMQAKFDRIMLPIAKELIADDQQHNLSFDAFFQNTMFHEVAHGLGIKNTLDGKGTVRKALKDQASSFEEGKADILGLYMVAKLADKGELDKAKLMDNYVTFLAGILRSVRFGASDAHAKANMVRFNFFKQQGAFSRDEKTGRYRVDFDKMTAAMNALSAKLLTIQGDGDYEAAKRLTDQMGAVDAELAGDLKRLDQAHIPVDIRFEQGLDVLGLKRP
;
A
#
# COMPACT_ATOMS: atom_id res chain seq x y z
N MET A 1 -14.36 11.44 -46.25
CA MET A 1 -13.05 10.97 -45.77
C MET A 1 -12.67 11.79 -44.55
N LEU A 2 -13.14 11.40 -43.41
CA LEU A 2 -12.77 12.02 -42.10
C LEU A 2 -12.08 10.95 -41.28
N ARG A 3 -10.76 11.07 -41.14
CA ARG A 3 -9.98 10.30 -40.14
C ARG A 3 -10.22 10.93 -38.76
N ARG A 4 -10.94 10.22 -37.90
CA ARG A 4 -11.03 10.54 -36.47
C ARG A 4 -9.74 10.04 -35.81
N LEU A 5 -8.95 10.98 -35.32
CA LEU A 5 -7.88 10.74 -34.37
C LEU A 5 -8.51 10.49 -32.98
N LEU A 6 -8.31 9.32 -32.43
CA LEU A 6 -8.59 9.01 -31.01
C LEU A 6 -7.49 9.67 -30.16
N PRO A 7 -7.83 10.34 -29.07
CA PRO A 7 -6.83 10.72 -28.08
C PRO A 7 -6.45 9.48 -27.25
N ALA A 8 -5.16 9.21 -27.17
CA ALA A 8 -4.60 8.26 -26.23
C ALA A 8 -4.81 8.81 -24.80
N CYS A 9 -5.77 8.24 -24.07
CA CYS A 9 -5.93 8.48 -22.64
C CYS A 9 -4.83 7.76 -21.89
N LEU A 10 -4.02 8.55 -21.22
CA LEU A 10 -2.88 8.14 -20.39
C LEU A 10 -3.41 7.55 -19.09
N LEU A 11 -3.03 6.30 -18.79
CA LEU A 11 -3.28 5.61 -17.53
C LEU A 11 -2.63 6.34 -16.36
N LEU A 12 -3.43 6.74 -15.41
CA LEU A 12 -3.01 7.04 -14.04
C LEU A 12 -3.06 5.73 -13.25
N ALA A 13 -1.96 5.01 -13.21
CA ALA A 13 -1.74 4.06 -12.13
C ALA A 13 -1.40 4.88 -10.87
N LEU A 14 -2.39 5.15 -10.06
CA LEU A 14 -2.20 5.61 -8.69
C LEU A 14 -1.78 4.38 -7.88
N ALA A 15 -0.49 4.26 -7.62
CA ALA A 15 0.00 3.29 -6.66
C ALA A 15 -0.65 3.60 -5.30
N ALA A 16 -1.32 2.62 -4.74
CA ALA A 16 -1.71 2.65 -3.34
C ALA A 16 -0.46 2.93 -2.50
N CYS A 17 -0.62 3.72 -1.44
CA CYS A 17 0.47 3.99 -0.48
C CYS A 17 0.88 2.70 0.23
N SER A 18 1.56 1.82 -0.44
CA SER A 18 2.38 0.81 0.20
C SER A 18 3.78 1.38 0.30
N SER A 19 4.27 1.53 1.53
CA SER A 19 5.67 1.84 1.80
C SER A 19 6.49 0.64 1.35
N ASN A 20 6.79 0.52 0.06
CA ASN A 20 7.74 -0.46 -0.40
C ASN A 20 9.04 0.23 -0.73
N GLN A 21 10.08 -0.25 -0.11
CA GLN A 21 11.41 0.28 -0.12
C GLN A 21 12.09 0.03 -1.47
N GLY A 22 12.75 1.08 -1.92
CA GLY A 22 14.02 1.07 -2.61
C GLY A 22 14.20 0.10 -3.77
N ALA A 23 13.75 0.52 -4.97
CA ALA A 23 14.46 0.11 -6.17
C ALA A 23 15.65 1.04 -6.35
N THR A 24 16.83 0.65 -5.91
CA THR A 24 18.10 1.25 -6.33
C THR A 24 18.22 1.05 -7.84
N ALA A 25 18.33 2.14 -8.58
CA ALA A 25 18.72 2.12 -9.96
C ALA A 25 20.13 1.54 -10.05
N THR A 26 20.25 0.28 -10.41
CA THR A 26 21.52 -0.36 -10.74
C THR A 26 21.97 0.11 -12.13
N ALA A 27 23.20 0.59 -12.18
CA ALA A 27 23.96 0.77 -13.42
C ALA A 27 23.98 -0.56 -14.23
N PRO A 28 24.19 -0.51 -15.56
CA PRO A 28 24.11 -1.71 -16.39
C PRO A 28 25.19 -2.71 -15.97
N VAL A 29 24.75 -3.86 -15.46
CA VAL A 29 25.61 -4.99 -15.16
C VAL A 29 26.01 -5.65 -16.48
N SER A 30 27.31 -5.78 -16.68
CA SER A 30 27.95 -6.55 -17.76
C SER A 30 27.44 -7.99 -17.74
N LYS A 31 27.32 -8.55 -18.95
CA LYS A 31 26.95 -9.95 -19.21
C LYS A 31 27.86 -10.91 -18.43
N GLU A 32 27.33 -11.51 -17.38
CA GLU A 32 27.86 -12.72 -16.79
C GLU A 32 26.81 -13.82 -16.89
N GLU A 33 27.20 -14.91 -17.47
CA GLU A 33 26.40 -16.09 -17.78
C GLU A 33 25.97 -16.75 -16.46
N LEU A 34 24.68 -16.80 -16.20
CA LEU A 34 24.12 -17.49 -15.02
C LEU A 34 24.29 -18.99 -15.15
N ALA A 35 25.09 -19.57 -14.27
CA ALA A 35 25.25 -21.00 -14.13
C ALA A 35 23.93 -21.67 -13.68
N PRO A 36 23.67 -22.93 -14.12
CA PRO A 36 22.44 -23.65 -13.74
C PRO A 36 22.41 -23.90 -12.22
N ALA A 37 21.22 -23.75 -11.64
CA ALA A 37 20.97 -24.00 -10.23
C ALA A 37 21.34 -25.45 -9.85
N PRO A 38 22.07 -25.68 -8.74
CA PRO A 38 22.41 -27.02 -8.32
C PRO A 38 21.17 -27.78 -7.82
N ALA A 39 21.08 -29.04 -8.23
CA ALA A 39 20.09 -29.99 -7.77
C ALA A 39 20.14 -30.15 -6.24
N ALA A 40 18.95 -30.25 -5.62
CA ALA A 40 18.78 -30.44 -4.20
C ALA A 40 19.48 -31.70 -3.69
N SER A 41 20.40 -31.53 -2.75
CA SER A 41 20.70 -32.57 -1.75
C SER A 41 21.77 -32.13 -0.75
N ALA A 42 21.40 -31.96 0.51
CA ALA A 42 22.18 -32.37 1.68
C ALA A 42 21.32 -32.24 2.94
N PRO A 43 21.47 -33.10 3.95
CA PRO A 43 20.71 -33.01 5.19
C PRO A 43 21.13 -31.74 5.95
N VAL A 44 20.14 -30.93 6.32
CA VAL A 44 20.34 -29.72 7.13
C VAL A 44 20.71 -30.14 8.54
N VAL A 45 21.89 -29.75 8.99
CA VAL A 45 22.32 -29.86 10.37
C VAL A 45 21.49 -28.88 11.22
N PRO A 46 20.94 -29.29 12.39
CA PRO A 46 20.17 -28.38 13.23
C PRO A 46 21.12 -27.35 13.86
N ALA A 47 21.17 -26.16 13.28
CA ALA A 47 21.67 -25.01 14.00
C ALA A 47 20.54 -24.48 14.88
N GLY A 48 20.83 -24.18 16.15
CA GLY A 48 19.90 -23.44 17.01
C GLY A 48 19.53 -22.10 16.36
N PRO A 49 18.46 -21.41 16.83
CA PRO A 49 17.97 -20.20 16.19
C PRO A 49 19.10 -19.23 16.00
N SER A 50 19.34 -18.81 14.76
CA SER A 50 20.35 -17.79 14.53
C SER A 50 19.91 -16.54 15.28
N ALA A 51 20.81 -15.89 16.01
CA ALA A 51 20.49 -14.62 16.69
C ALA A 51 19.88 -13.59 15.71
N ALA A 52 20.25 -13.67 14.44
CA ALA A 52 19.69 -12.88 13.35
C ALA A 52 18.18 -13.13 13.14
N VAL A 53 17.72 -14.39 13.08
CA VAL A 53 16.28 -14.69 12.90
C VAL A 53 15.46 -14.21 14.10
N GLN A 54 15.95 -14.32 15.32
CA GLN A 54 15.26 -13.78 16.50
C GLN A 54 15.13 -12.26 16.44
N GLN A 55 16.16 -11.56 15.94
CA GLN A 55 16.11 -10.13 15.75
C GLN A 55 15.10 -9.77 14.65
N HIS A 56 15.09 -10.47 13.52
CA HIS A 56 14.12 -10.25 12.43
C HIS A 56 12.67 -10.54 12.86
N LEU A 57 12.43 -11.49 13.75
CA LEU A 57 11.11 -11.69 14.35
C LEU A 57 10.70 -10.49 15.21
N ALA A 58 11.64 -9.81 15.89
CA ALA A 58 11.38 -8.63 16.68
C ALA A 58 11.10 -7.38 15.83
N ASP A 59 11.46 -7.41 14.53
CA ASP A 59 11.09 -6.36 13.57
C ASP A 59 9.58 -6.29 13.31
N TYR A 60 8.83 -7.33 13.71
CA TYR A 60 7.36 -7.37 13.59
C TYR A 60 6.70 -7.28 14.97
N ALA A 61 5.96 -6.19 15.22
CA ALA A 61 5.09 -6.13 16.40
C ALA A 61 3.83 -6.98 16.17
N THR A 62 3.57 -7.95 17.02
CA THR A 62 2.33 -8.74 16.97
C THR A 62 1.14 -7.92 17.45
N VAL A 63 0.06 -7.89 16.67
CA VAL A 63 -1.20 -7.19 17.00
C VAL A 63 -2.40 -8.08 16.69
N LYS A 64 -3.46 -7.97 17.51
CA LYS A 64 -4.73 -8.65 17.26
C LYS A 64 -5.55 -7.87 16.23
N LEU A 65 -5.93 -8.54 15.14
CA LEU A 65 -6.74 -7.93 14.08
C LEU A 65 -8.23 -8.18 14.39
N THR A 66 -8.88 -7.18 14.98
CA THR A 66 -10.27 -7.27 15.44
C THR A 66 -11.10 -6.04 15.04
N ALA A 67 -12.42 -6.21 15.08
CA ALA A 67 -13.41 -5.13 14.99
C ALA A 67 -14.57 -5.40 15.96
N ASP A 68 -15.34 -4.37 16.28
CA ASP A 68 -16.59 -4.53 17.05
C ASP A 68 -17.67 -5.21 16.19
N LEU A 69 -17.92 -6.47 16.48
CA LEU A 69 -18.96 -7.27 15.84
C LEU A 69 -20.29 -7.30 16.65
N SER A 70 -20.43 -6.51 17.72
CA SER A 70 -21.62 -6.53 18.58
C SER A 70 -22.91 -6.14 17.85
N LYS A 71 -22.80 -5.28 16.83
CA LYS A 71 -23.93 -4.80 15.99
C LYS A 71 -24.42 -5.81 14.95
N PHE A 72 -23.68 -6.91 14.75
CA PHE A 72 -24.04 -7.94 13.79
C PHE A 72 -24.83 -9.07 14.46
N ASP A 73 -25.91 -9.49 13.83
CA ASP A 73 -26.69 -10.64 14.30
C ASP A 73 -25.99 -11.99 14.00
N ALA A 74 -26.56 -13.09 14.49
CA ALA A 74 -25.98 -14.43 14.34
C ALA A 74 -25.77 -14.83 12.87
N ARG A 75 -26.72 -14.48 11.98
CA ARG A 75 -26.62 -14.75 10.54
C ARG A 75 -25.49 -13.96 9.88
N GLN A 76 -25.35 -12.69 10.24
CA GLN A 76 -24.25 -11.85 9.74
C GLN A 76 -22.88 -12.32 10.26
N LYS A 77 -22.79 -12.72 11.53
CA LYS A 77 -21.57 -13.31 12.11
C LYS A 77 -21.19 -14.61 11.41
N GLN A 78 -22.15 -15.46 11.08
CA GLN A 78 -21.91 -16.67 10.28
C GLN A 78 -21.42 -16.33 8.87
N MET A 79 -21.98 -15.28 8.24
CA MET A 79 -21.50 -14.79 6.95
C MET A 79 -20.05 -14.32 7.04
N ILE A 80 -19.70 -13.51 8.06
CA ILE A 80 -18.32 -13.04 8.28
C ILE A 80 -17.38 -14.23 8.47
N ALA A 81 -17.78 -15.25 9.22
CA ALA A 81 -16.97 -16.46 9.40
C ALA A 81 -16.68 -17.18 8.07
N LEU A 82 -17.69 -17.31 7.19
CA LEU A 82 -17.50 -17.88 5.84
C LEU A 82 -16.57 -17.04 4.97
N LEU A 83 -16.64 -15.69 5.09
CA LEU A 83 -15.76 -14.80 4.36
C LEU A 83 -14.32 -14.89 4.86
N VAL A 84 -14.10 -15.05 6.17
CA VAL A 84 -12.76 -15.28 6.74
C VAL A 84 -12.18 -16.61 6.25
N GLU A 85 -12.96 -17.69 6.20
CA GLU A 85 -12.47 -18.97 5.64
C GLU A 85 -12.17 -18.86 4.14
N ALA A 86 -12.99 -18.14 3.37
CA ALA A 86 -12.71 -17.88 1.95
C ALA A 86 -11.44 -17.04 1.77
N ALA A 87 -11.23 -16.05 2.63
CA ALA A 87 -10.03 -15.21 2.62
C ALA A 87 -8.77 -16.00 3.01
N ASP A 88 -8.90 -16.92 3.99
CA ASP A 88 -7.79 -17.78 4.43
C ASP A 88 -7.26 -18.69 3.31
N SER A 89 -8.12 -19.12 2.40
CA SER A 89 -7.70 -19.95 1.26
C SER A 89 -6.69 -19.25 0.34
N MET A 90 -6.65 -17.92 0.32
CA MET A 90 -5.67 -17.15 -0.45
C MET A 90 -4.24 -17.35 0.06
N ASN A 91 -4.06 -17.72 1.33
CA ASN A 91 -2.73 -18.05 1.86
C ASN A 91 -2.11 -19.26 1.16
N ALA A 92 -2.90 -20.32 0.93
CA ALA A 92 -2.42 -21.52 0.26
C ALA A 92 -2.05 -21.23 -1.21
N LEU A 93 -2.87 -20.44 -1.89
CA LEU A 93 -2.62 -20.03 -3.27
C LEU A 93 -1.36 -19.16 -3.39
N TYR A 94 -1.22 -18.18 -2.52
CA TYR A 94 -0.05 -17.30 -2.52
C TYR A 94 1.24 -18.04 -2.15
N TRP A 95 1.19 -19.03 -1.23
CA TRP A 95 2.32 -19.90 -0.97
C TRP A 95 2.79 -20.64 -2.24
N GLN A 96 1.85 -21.12 -3.06
CA GLN A 96 2.18 -21.77 -4.34
C GLN A 96 2.80 -20.78 -5.33
N GLN A 97 2.36 -19.51 -5.34
CA GLN A 97 2.88 -18.46 -6.22
C GLN A 97 4.24 -17.92 -5.76
N ALA A 98 4.45 -17.75 -4.45
CA ALA A 98 5.67 -17.18 -3.90
C ALA A 98 6.82 -18.20 -3.81
N TRP A 99 6.53 -19.43 -3.35
CA TRP A 99 7.54 -20.46 -3.09
C TRP A 99 7.25 -21.80 -3.76
N GLY A 100 6.02 -22.28 -3.68
CA GLY A 100 5.62 -23.62 -4.07
C GLY A 100 5.10 -24.44 -2.88
N ASP A 101 5.76 -25.54 -2.56
CA ASP A 101 5.33 -26.46 -1.49
C ASP A 101 5.76 -25.97 -0.11
N LYS A 102 4.81 -25.34 0.62
CA LYS A 102 4.97 -24.91 2.01
C LYS A 102 5.43 -26.04 2.92
N GLY A 103 4.77 -27.20 2.80
CA GLY A 103 5.03 -28.35 3.69
C GLY A 103 6.45 -28.88 3.54
N ALA A 104 6.91 -29.00 2.28
CA ALA A 104 8.27 -29.45 1.99
C ALA A 104 9.34 -28.46 2.49
N LEU A 105 9.07 -27.14 2.45
CA LEU A 105 9.98 -26.15 3.01
C LEU A 105 10.05 -26.27 4.54
N LEU A 106 8.89 -26.19 5.21
CA LEU A 106 8.83 -26.18 6.67
C LEU A 106 9.34 -27.47 7.30
N ALA A 107 9.20 -28.63 6.61
CA ALA A 107 9.77 -29.91 7.06
C ALA A 107 11.30 -29.91 7.08
N LYS A 108 11.97 -29.09 6.27
CA LYS A 108 13.43 -28.96 6.22
C LYS A 108 13.98 -28.01 7.31
N ILE A 109 13.14 -27.17 7.89
CA ILE A 109 13.53 -26.18 8.89
C ILE A 109 13.30 -26.77 10.27
N ALA A 110 14.38 -27.13 10.97
CA ALA A 110 14.28 -27.75 12.32
C ALA A 110 13.94 -26.72 13.40
N ASP A 111 14.51 -25.50 13.31
CA ASP A 111 14.33 -24.43 14.29
C ASP A 111 12.93 -23.81 14.23
N PRO A 112 12.17 -23.78 15.36
CA PRO A 112 10.82 -23.21 15.39
C PRO A 112 10.76 -21.72 15.04
N ALA A 113 11.74 -20.90 15.45
CA ALA A 113 11.76 -19.47 15.18
C ALA A 113 11.97 -19.20 13.68
N THR A 114 12.89 -19.94 13.04
CA THR A 114 13.10 -19.86 11.59
C THR A 114 11.87 -20.33 10.81
N ARG A 115 11.18 -21.35 11.34
CA ARG A 115 9.92 -21.83 10.73
C ARG A 115 8.81 -20.78 10.82
N GLU A 116 8.64 -20.15 11.98
CA GLU A 116 7.71 -19.04 12.18
C GLU A 116 8.03 -17.87 11.25
N PHE A 117 9.32 -17.53 11.12
CA PHE A 117 9.75 -16.45 10.23
C PHE A 117 9.50 -16.77 8.75
N ALA A 118 9.67 -18.04 8.34
CA ALA A 118 9.31 -18.49 7.00
C ALA A 118 7.79 -18.40 6.74
N GLU A 119 6.97 -18.65 7.75
CA GLU A 119 5.51 -18.47 7.62
C GLU A 119 5.09 -17.02 7.46
N ILE A 120 5.73 -16.09 8.18
CA ILE A 120 5.49 -14.64 8.06
C ILE A 120 5.84 -14.14 6.65
N ASN A 121 6.92 -14.67 6.06
CA ASN A 121 7.46 -14.23 4.78
C ASN A 121 6.94 -15.04 3.58
N TYR A 122 6.10 -16.05 3.78
CA TYR A 122 5.62 -16.99 2.74
C TYR A 122 6.77 -17.59 1.93
N GLY A 123 7.87 -17.88 2.58
CA GLY A 123 9.07 -18.43 1.96
C GLY A 123 10.33 -18.17 2.78
N PRO A 124 11.51 -18.53 2.25
CA PRO A 124 12.78 -18.45 2.96
C PRO A 124 13.51 -17.10 2.77
N TRP A 125 12.80 -16.05 2.37
CA TRP A 125 13.36 -14.71 2.08
C TRP A 125 12.72 -13.64 2.95
N ASP A 126 13.54 -12.79 3.56
CA ASP A 126 13.10 -11.68 4.40
C ASP A 126 12.53 -10.54 3.55
N ARG A 127 11.21 -10.39 3.58
CA ARG A 127 10.47 -9.38 2.80
C ARG A 127 10.67 -7.95 3.30
N LEU A 128 11.22 -7.76 4.49
CA LEU A 128 11.58 -6.43 5.00
C LEU A 128 13.04 -6.08 4.74
N ASP A 129 13.89 -7.05 4.35
CA ASP A 129 15.30 -6.83 4.07
C ASP A 129 15.69 -7.29 2.65
N ASN A 130 15.05 -6.71 1.63
CA ASN A 130 15.38 -6.90 0.21
C ASN A 130 15.41 -8.38 -0.23
N ASP A 131 14.48 -9.17 0.23
CA ASP A 131 14.36 -10.60 -0.09
C ASP A 131 15.64 -11.40 0.21
N LYS A 132 16.42 -11.04 1.24
CA LYS A 132 17.59 -11.80 1.65
C LYS A 132 17.20 -13.20 2.12
N PRO A 133 17.88 -14.26 1.65
CA PRO A 133 17.64 -15.60 2.13
C PRO A 133 18.11 -15.75 3.59
N PHE A 134 17.28 -16.38 4.44
CA PHE A 134 17.59 -16.67 5.85
C PHE A 134 17.58 -18.16 6.17
N VAL A 135 17.33 -19.01 5.18
CA VAL A 135 17.39 -20.47 5.31
C VAL A 135 18.63 -20.99 4.58
N ASP A 136 19.45 -21.76 5.26
CA ASP A 136 20.68 -22.32 4.71
C ASP A 136 20.42 -23.12 3.42
N GLY A 137 21.29 -22.94 2.42
CA GLY A 137 21.19 -23.60 1.14
C GLY A 137 20.13 -23.03 0.19
N VAL A 138 19.46 -21.95 0.56
CA VAL A 138 18.56 -21.22 -0.33
C VAL A 138 19.29 -20.07 -1.01
N GLY A 139 19.15 -19.98 -2.35
CA GLY A 139 19.70 -18.89 -3.15
C GLY A 139 18.83 -17.62 -3.10
N ALA A 140 19.21 -16.64 -3.92
CA ALA A 140 18.43 -15.42 -4.12
C ALA A 140 17.00 -15.76 -4.59
N ARG A 141 16.05 -14.91 -4.21
CA ARG A 141 14.65 -15.04 -4.66
C ARG A 141 14.57 -14.91 -6.18
N PRO A 142 13.92 -15.87 -6.88
CA PRO A 142 13.69 -15.75 -8.32
C PRO A 142 12.80 -14.51 -8.60
N PRO A 143 13.20 -13.60 -9.51
CA PRO A 143 12.40 -12.40 -9.79
C PRO A 143 10.98 -12.71 -10.28
N GLY A 144 10.82 -13.82 -11.02
CA GLY A 144 9.50 -14.27 -11.51
C GLY A 144 8.73 -15.16 -10.54
N ALA A 145 9.17 -15.29 -9.29
CA ALA A 145 8.58 -16.18 -8.28
C ALA A 145 8.25 -17.57 -8.89
N GLN A 146 7.05 -18.11 -8.65
CA GLN A 146 6.61 -19.38 -9.25
C GLN A 146 5.68 -19.18 -10.46
N PHE A 147 5.64 -17.98 -11.04
CA PHE A 147 4.82 -17.69 -12.22
C PHE A 147 5.42 -18.24 -13.51
N TYR A 148 6.74 -18.42 -13.56
CA TYR A 148 7.51 -18.81 -14.74
C TYR A 148 8.35 -20.07 -14.46
N PRO A 149 8.73 -20.84 -15.49
CA PRO A 149 9.75 -21.88 -15.33
C PRO A 149 11.07 -21.29 -14.86
N ALA A 150 11.71 -21.93 -13.88
CA ALA A 150 12.96 -21.43 -13.28
C ALA A 150 14.12 -21.30 -14.30
N ASP A 151 14.09 -22.08 -15.36
CA ASP A 151 15.08 -22.11 -16.44
C ASP A 151 14.73 -21.20 -17.63
N MET A 152 13.60 -20.48 -17.58
CA MET A 152 13.16 -19.58 -18.66
C MET A 152 14.05 -18.36 -18.78
N SER A 153 14.58 -18.09 -19.98
CA SER A 153 15.27 -16.85 -20.27
C SER A 153 14.31 -15.76 -20.77
N LYS A 154 14.71 -14.48 -20.61
CA LYS A 154 13.97 -13.35 -21.19
C LYS A 154 13.90 -13.43 -22.71
N ALA A 155 14.98 -13.86 -23.38
CA ALA A 155 15.01 -14.04 -24.84
C ALA A 155 14.01 -15.11 -25.31
N GLU A 156 13.90 -16.21 -24.58
CA GLU A 156 12.91 -17.25 -24.85
C GLU A 156 11.49 -16.72 -24.67
N PHE A 157 11.22 -16.02 -23.57
CA PHE A 157 9.92 -15.38 -23.34
C PHE A 157 9.55 -14.43 -24.48
N ASP A 158 10.46 -13.53 -24.87
CA ASP A 158 10.22 -12.54 -25.92
C ASP A 158 9.95 -13.21 -27.28
N ALA A 159 10.71 -14.25 -27.63
CA ALA A 159 10.57 -15.01 -28.87
C ALA A 159 9.33 -15.92 -28.90
N SER A 160 8.74 -16.22 -27.74
CA SER A 160 7.57 -17.11 -27.66
C SER A 160 6.34 -16.53 -28.38
N PRO A 161 5.65 -17.33 -29.25
CA PRO A 161 4.48 -16.90 -29.98
C PRO A 161 3.18 -16.90 -29.15
N LEU A 162 3.23 -17.27 -27.87
CA LEU A 162 2.08 -17.36 -26.98
C LEU A 162 1.43 -15.98 -26.83
N LYS A 163 0.16 -15.85 -27.20
CA LYS A 163 -0.57 -14.56 -27.18
C LYS A 163 -0.91 -14.08 -25.78
N ASP A 164 -1.09 -15.03 -24.86
CA ASP A 164 -1.50 -14.82 -23.47
C ASP A 164 -0.35 -14.91 -22.45
N LYS A 165 0.90 -14.95 -22.94
CA LYS A 165 2.09 -14.98 -22.06
C LYS A 165 2.18 -13.80 -21.08
N THR A 166 1.59 -12.65 -21.43
CA THR A 166 1.53 -11.45 -20.61
C THR A 166 0.21 -11.28 -19.85
N ALA A 167 -0.73 -12.25 -19.98
CA ALA A 167 -2.01 -12.16 -19.30
C ALA A 167 -1.82 -12.27 -17.77
N LEU A 168 -2.61 -11.47 -17.02
CA LEU A 168 -2.51 -11.35 -15.57
C LEU A 168 -2.73 -12.68 -14.84
N TYR A 169 -3.62 -13.53 -15.35
CA TYR A 169 -4.13 -14.71 -14.68
C TYR A 169 -3.68 -16.00 -15.37
N THR A 170 -2.40 -16.06 -15.80
CA THR A 170 -1.80 -17.25 -16.40
C THR A 170 -0.43 -17.54 -15.81
N LEU A 171 -0.13 -18.82 -15.62
CA LEU A 171 1.24 -19.28 -15.36
C LEU A 171 1.90 -19.65 -16.69
N LEU A 172 3.22 -19.49 -16.78
CA LEU A 172 4.00 -20.16 -17.81
C LEU A 172 4.57 -21.47 -17.26
N ARG A 173 4.50 -22.51 -18.04
CA ARG A 173 5.01 -23.85 -17.70
C ARG A 173 5.70 -24.45 -18.92
N ARG A 174 6.39 -25.59 -18.73
CA ARG A 174 6.88 -26.39 -19.84
C ARG A 174 5.98 -27.59 -20.06
N ASP A 175 5.63 -27.84 -21.31
CA ASP A 175 4.96 -29.08 -21.70
C ASP A 175 5.93 -30.28 -21.70
N ALA A 176 5.43 -31.47 -22.07
CA ALA A 176 6.22 -32.69 -22.13
C ALA A 176 7.38 -32.62 -23.15
N GLN A 177 7.34 -31.69 -24.09
CA GLN A 177 8.37 -31.43 -25.10
C GLN A 177 9.32 -30.30 -24.68
N GLY A 178 9.14 -29.72 -23.47
CA GLY A 178 9.95 -28.62 -22.96
C GLY A 178 9.58 -27.24 -23.52
N GLN A 179 8.50 -27.14 -24.32
CA GLN A 179 8.05 -25.88 -24.88
C GLN A 179 7.27 -25.06 -23.83
N LEU A 180 7.35 -23.73 -23.93
CA LEU A 180 6.54 -22.87 -23.09
C LEU A 180 5.06 -22.99 -23.46
N VAL A 181 4.23 -23.15 -22.43
CA VAL A 181 2.78 -23.12 -22.51
C VAL A 181 2.23 -22.24 -21.41
N THR A 182 1.05 -21.64 -21.64
CA THR A 182 0.29 -20.92 -20.62
C THR A 182 -0.73 -21.83 -19.97
N VAL A 183 -0.89 -21.68 -18.65
CA VAL A 183 -1.90 -22.39 -17.85
C VAL A 183 -2.73 -21.35 -17.13
N PRO A 184 -4.04 -21.21 -17.42
CA PRO A 184 -4.92 -20.30 -16.72
C PRO A 184 -4.98 -20.59 -15.22
N TYR A 185 -5.15 -19.55 -14.41
CA TYR A 185 -5.19 -19.71 -12.94
C TYR A 185 -6.33 -20.60 -12.48
N HIS A 186 -7.52 -20.49 -13.11
CA HIS A 186 -8.67 -21.32 -12.76
C HIS A 186 -8.44 -22.82 -13.04
N GLU A 187 -7.50 -23.17 -13.92
CA GLU A 187 -7.08 -24.56 -14.15
C GLU A 187 -5.95 -24.95 -13.19
N ALA A 188 -4.93 -24.08 -13.04
CA ALA A 188 -3.75 -24.35 -12.23
C ALA A 188 -4.09 -24.55 -10.74
N TYR A 189 -5.07 -23.81 -10.24
CA TYR A 189 -5.46 -23.75 -8.83
C TYR A 189 -6.89 -24.21 -8.60
N LYS A 190 -7.40 -25.08 -9.47
CA LYS A 190 -8.81 -25.48 -9.57
C LYS A 190 -9.41 -25.91 -8.23
N ALA A 191 -8.73 -26.77 -7.50
CA ALA A 191 -9.27 -27.38 -6.28
C ALA A 191 -9.50 -26.32 -5.18
N GLU A 192 -8.55 -25.44 -4.97
CA GLU A 192 -8.61 -24.36 -3.97
C GLU A 192 -9.65 -23.31 -4.38
N LEU A 193 -9.74 -22.99 -5.69
CA LEU A 193 -10.68 -22.01 -6.20
C LEU A 193 -12.14 -22.52 -6.14
N GLU A 194 -12.38 -23.80 -6.40
CA GLU A 194 -13.70 -24.42 -6.23
C GLU A 194 -14.18 -24.37 -4.77
N GLN A 195 -13.28 -24.64 -3.81
CA GLN A 195 -13.58 -24.52 -2.39
C GLN A 195 -13.89 -23.08 -1.98
N THR A 196 -13.05 -22.13 -2.41
CA THR A 196 -13.25 -20.70 -2.15
C THR A 196 -14.56 -20.20 -2.74
N ALA A 197 -14.87 -20.53 -3.97
CA ALA A 197 -16.12 -20.16 -4.64
C ALA A 197 -17.34 -20.74 -3.90
N ALA A 198 -17.26 -21.98 -3.40
CA ALA A 198 -18.33 -22.58 -2.59
C ALA A 198 -18.57 -21.80 -1.28
N LEU A 199 -17.50 -21.35 -0.59
CA LEU A 199 -17.60 -20.52 0.62
C LEU A 199 -18.26 -19.17 0.31
N LEU A 200 -17.85 -18.48 -0.77
CA LEU A 200 -18.46 -17.22 -1.20
C LEU A 200 -19.95 -17.38 -1.54
N ARG A 201 -20.33 -18.46 -2.22
CA ARG A 201 -21.74 -18.75 -2.52
C ARG A 201 -22.56 -19.05 -1.26
N ARG A 202 -21.98 -19.73 -0.25
CA ARG A 202 -22.60 -19.94 1.06
C ARG A 202 -22.77 -18.58 1.78
N ALA A 203 -21.76 -17.72 1.80
CA ALA A 203 -21.84 -16.38 2.37
C ALA A 203 -22.91 -15.53 1.68
N ALA A 204 -23.00 -15.59 0.35
CA ALA A 204 -24.03 -14.89 -0.44
C ALA A 204 -25.46 -15.23 -0.01
N LYS A 205 -25.74 -16.48 0.36
CA LYS A 205 -27.08 -16.89 0.87
C LYS A 205 -27.41 -16.20 2.21
N LEU A 206 -26.41 -15.82 2.97
CA LEU A 206 -26.57 -15.14 4.27
C LEU A 206 -26.57 -13.61 4.13
N ALA A 207 -26.10 -13.06 3.02
CA ALA A 207 -26.02 -11.62 2.80
C ALA A 207 -27.42 -10.97 2.73
N LYS A 208 -27.66 -9.95 3.59
CA LYS A 208 -28.90 -9.16 3.59
C LYS A 208 -28.90 -8.11 2.46
N ASP A 209 -27.74 -7.49 2.21
CA ASP A 209 -27.57 -6.52 1.13
C ASP A 209 -27.56 -7.23 -0.23
N ALA A 210 -28.44 -6.79 -1.14
CA ALA A 210 -28.60 -7.41 -2.44
C ALA A 210 -27.39 -7.16 -3.36
N GLY A 211 -26.74 -5.99 -3.26
CA GLY A 211 -25.54 -5.64 -3.98
C GLY A 211 -24.36 -6.53 -3.56
N PHE A 212 -24.18 -6.69 -2.25
CA PHE A 212 -23.14 -7.56 -1.72
C PHE A 212 -23.36 -9.03 -2.09
N ARG A 213 -24.61 -9.50 -2.04
CA ARG A 213 -24.96 -10.86 -2.52
C ARG A 213 -24.60 -11.03 -3.99
N LYS A 214 -24.95 -10.06 -4.85
CA LYS A 214 -24.61 -10.08 -6.28
C LYS A 214 -23.11 -10.14 -6.50
N TYR A 215 -22.36 -9.30 -5.80
CA TYR A 215 -20.90 -9.29 -5.88
C TYR A 215 -20.30 -10.63 -5.50
N LEU A 216 -20.70 -11.22 -4.37
CA LEU A 216 -20.16 -12.50 -3.89
C LEU A 216 -20.40 -13.63 -4.89
N LEU A 217 -21.57 -13.67 -5.54
CA LEU A 217 -21.86 -14.68 -6.57
C LEU A 217 -21.00 -14.47 -7.82
N LEU A 218 -20.91 -13.24 -8.31
CA LEU A 218 -20.08 -12.92 -9.48
C LEU A 218 -18.59 -13.15 -9.19
N ARG A 219 -18.11 -12.84 -7.98
CA ARG A 219 -16.72 -13.09 -7.59
C ARG A 219 -16.42 -14.59 -7.49
N ALA A 220 -17.38 -15.39 -7.01
CA ALA A 220 -17.26 -16.83 -7.00
C ALA A 220 -17.18 -17.42 -8.44
N ASP A 221 -17.93 -16.86 -9.38
CA ASP A 221 -17.86 -17.26 -10.80
C ASP A 221 -16.54 -16.78 -11.45
N ALA A 222 -16.08 -15.57 -11.11
CA ALA A 222 -14.83 -15.01 -11.58
C ALA A 222 -13.58 -15.84 -11.18
N LEU A 223 -13.56 -16.35 -9.95
CA LEU A 223 -12.49 -17.26 -9.48
C LEU A 223 -12.40 -18.56 -10.30
N LEU A 224 -13.50 -18.99 -10.91
CA LEU A 224 -13.58 -20.23 -11.71
C LEU A 224 -13.42 -20.00 -13.21
N SER A 225 -13.26 -18.75 -13.65
CA SER A 225 -13.19 -18.40 -15.08
C SER A 225 -12.06 -17.43 -15.44
N ASP A 226 -11.39 -16.85 -14.43
CA ASP A 226 -10.42 -15.74 -14.57
C ASP A 226 -11.02 -14.47 -15.22
N ASP A 227 -12.35 -14.32 -15.28
CA ASP A 227 -13.05 -13.12 -15.76
C ASP A 227 -13.60 -12.32 -14.56
N TYR A 228 -12.87 -11.32 -14.13
CA TYR A 228 -13.16 -10.54 -12.90
C TYR A 228 -14.00 -9.29 -13.16
N GLN A 229 -14.12 -8.82 -14.41
CA GLN A 229 -14.68 -7.51 -14.73
C GLN A 229 -16.12 -7.33 -14.23
N ALA A 230 -16.99 -8.34 -14.44
CA ALA A 230 -18.39 -8.26 -14.00
C ALA A 230 -18.51 -8.15 -12.48
N SER A 231 -17.64 -8.83 -11.72
CA SER A 231 -17.60 -8.75 -10.27
C SER A 231 -17.04 -7.40 -9.79
N ASP A 232 -16.05 -6.81 -10.49
CA ASP A 232 -15.49 -5.50 -10.18
C ASP A 232 -16.52 -4.39 -10.38
N PHE A 233 -17.31 -4.44 -11.46
CA PHE A 233 -18.44 -3.53 -11.62
C PHE A 233 -19.47 -3.64 -10.50
N ALA A 234 -19.82 -4.87 -10.10
CA ALA A 234 -20.76 -5.09 -9.00
C ALA A 234 -20.20 -4.59 -7.67
N TRP A 235 -18.89 -4.76 -7.43
CA TRP A 235 -18.21 -4.21 -6.25
C TRP A 235 -18.26 -2.69 -6.22
N MET A 236 -17.99 -2.02 -7.32
CA MET A 236 -18.06 -0.56 -7.45
C MET A 236 -19.48 -0.01 -7.25
N ASP A 237 -20.52 -0.79 -7.57
CA ASP A 237 -21.92 -0.40 -7.36
C ASP A 237 -22.37 -0.49 -5.89
N MET A 238 -21.68 -1.26 -5.04
CA MET A 238 -22.00 -1.37 -3.62
C MET A 238 -21.54 -0.13 -2.86
N LYS A 239 -22.44 0.53 -2.16
CA LYS A 239 -22.12 1.75 -1.39
C LYS A 239 -22.44 1.64 0.10
N LYS A 240 -23.37 0.78 0.49
CA LYS A 240 -23.98 0.75 1.83
C LYS A 240 -23.73 -0.52 2.63
N ASN A 241 -23.06 -1.50 2.03
CA ASN A 241 -22.75 -2.77 2.68
C ASN A 241 -21.87 -2.53 3.94
N PRO A 242 -22.26 -3.08 5.10
CA PRO A 242 -21.49 -2.92 6.34
C PRO A 242 -20.29 -3.88 6.42
N VAL A 243 -20.29 -4.93 5.62
CA VAL A 243 -19.20 -5.92 5.49
C VAL A 243 -18.75 -5.91 4.05
N ASP A 244 -17.46 -5.96 3.82
CA ASP A 244 -16.85 -6.06 2.50
C ASP A 244 -15.82 -7.18 2.47
N ILE A 245 -15.52 -7.69 1.29
CA ILE A 245 -14.40 -8.57 1.02
C ILE A 245 -13.75 -8.19 -0.31
N VAL A 246 -12.45 -8.05 -0.28
CA VAL A 246 -11.59 -8.02 -1.47
C VAL A 246 -10.93 -9.39 -1.54
N ILE A 247 -11.03 -10.10 -2.66
CA ILE A 247 -10.49 -11.47 -2.80
C ILE A 247 -10.23 -11.81 -4.27
N GLY A 248 -9.07 -12.36 -4.55
CA GLY A 248 -8.67 -12.83 -5.88
C GLY A 248 -7.22 -12.49 -6.20
N PRO A 249 -6.79 -12.69 -7.46
CA PRO A 249 -5.48 -12.24 -7.94
C PRO A 249 -5.58 -10.75 -8.29
N ILE A 250 -4.81 -9.89 -7.60
CA ILE A 250 -5.04 -8.44 -7.62
C ILE A 250 -3.77 -7.67 -7.97
N GLU A 251 -2.72 -7.76 -7.13
CA GLU A 251 -1.50 -7.01 -7.30
C GLU A 251 -0.42 -7.82 -8.03
N THR A 252 0.50 -7.14 -8.71
CA THR A 252 1.54 -7.78 -9.53
C THR A 252 2.95 -7.64 -8.96
N TYR A 253 3.09 -7.19 -7.72
CA TYR A 253 4.40 -6.92 -7.09
C TYR A 253 5.24 -8.18 -6.85
N GLU A 254 4.60 -9.34 -6.70
CA GLU A 254 5.30 -10.61 -6.54
C GLU A 254 6.06 -11.00 -7.82
N ASP A 255 5.55 -10.64 -9.00
CA ASP A 255 6.24 -10.79 -10.29
C ASP A 255 7.22 -9.64 -10.53
N GLN A 256 8.40 -9.71 -9.90
CA GLN A 256 9.48 -8.73 -10.10
C GLN A 256 10.20 -8.90 -11.44
N LEU A 257 9.91 -9.98 -12.22
CA LEU A 257 10.53 -10.22 -13.51
C LEU A 257 9.98 -9.32 -14.61
N TYR A 258 8.66 -9.21 -14.68
CA TYR A 258 7.94 -8.43 -15.70
C TYR A 258 6.79 -7.59 -15.16
N GLY A 259 6.24 -7.91 -13.99
CA GLY A 259 5.05 -7.27 -13.44
C GLY A 259 3.75 -7.65 -14.18
N TYR A 260 3.71 -8.81 -14.84
CA TYR A 260 2.54 -9.25 -15.61
C TYR A 260 1.59 -10.12 -14.82
N LYS A 261 2.06 -10.82 -13.78
CA LYS A 261 1.30 -11.87 -13.09
C LYS A 261 0.74 -11.38 -11.78
N ALA A 262 -0.57 -11.54 -11.60
CA ALA A 262 -1.23 -11.11 -10.37
C ALA A 262 -1.16 -12.20 -9.28
N SER A 263 -0.91 -11.76 -8.04
CA SER A 263 -0.87 -12.60 -6.85
C SER A 263 -2.24 -12.71 -6.19
N TYR A 264 -2.54 -13.87 -5.61
CA TYR A 264 -3.74 -14.04 -4.79
C TYR A 264 -3.62 -13.32 -3.45
N GLU A 265 -4.61 -12.49 -3.17
CA GLU A 265 -4.74 -11.79 -1.90
C GLU A 265 -6.19 -11.66 -1.45
N SER A 266 -6.38 -11.29 -0.19
CA SER A 266 -7.70 -11.02 0.35
C SER A 266 -7.69 -10.12 1.57
N TYR A 267 -8.80 -9.37 1.72
CA TYR A 267 -9.12 -8.57 2.91
C TYR A 267 -10.58 -8.79 3.28
N VAL A 268 -10.87 -9.12 4.55
CA VAL A 268 -12.25 -9.06 5.09
C VAL A 268 -12.37 -7.81 5.94
N LEU A 269 -13.39 -7.00 5.65
CA LEU A 269 -13.48 -5.62 6.09
C LEU A 269 -14.84 -5.31 6.71
N ILE A 270 -14.84 -4.55 7.79
CA ILE A 270 -16.03 -4.00 8.43
C ILE A 270 -16.02 -2.47 8.23
N LYS A 271 -17.07 -1.93 7.59
CA LYS A 271 -17.12 -0.51 7.23
C LYS A 271 -17.30 0.37 8.46
N ASP A 272 -16.44 1.36 8.64
CA ASP A 272 -16.69 2.46 9.58
C ASP A 272 -17.69 3.44 8.97
N GLN A 273 -18.94 3.32 9.42
CA GLN A 273 -20.05 4.16 8.97
C GLN A 273 -19.89 5.61 9.42
N ALA A 274 -19.26 5.86 10.57
CA ALA A 274 -19.11 7.19 11.14
C ALA A 274 -18.08 8.01 10.33
N TRP A 275 -16.91 7.45 10.12
CA TRP A 275 -15.88 8.09 9.29
C TRP A 275 -16.29 8.22 7.82
N SER A 276 -16.92 7.19 7.25
CA SER A 276 -17.40 7.25 5.86
C SER A 276 -18.42 8.39 5.65
N LYS A 277 -19.28 8.68 6.65
CA LYS A 277 -20.20 9.84 6.63
C LYS A 277 -19.45 11.17 6.76
N LYS A 278 -18.43 11.26 7.64
CA LYS A 278 -17.62 12.47 7.79
C LYS A 278 -16.90 12.81 6.48
N LEU A 279 -16.31 11.82 5.82
CA LEU A 279 -15.64 11.99 4.54
C LEU A 279 -16.56 12.50 3.44
N ALA A 280 -17.75 11.91 3.32
CA ALA A 280 -18.77 12.38 2.38
C ALA A 280 -19.20 13.85 2.67
N ARG A 281 -19.18 14.28 3.96
CA ARG A 281 -19.42 15.68 4.34
C ARG A 281 -18.28 16.58 3.89
N PHE A 282 -17.03 16.19 4.12
CA PHE A 282 -15.86 16.99 3.76
C PHE A 282 -15.69 17.16 2.25
N ALA A 283 -16.08 16.16 1.45
CA ALA A 283 -16.04 16.24 0.00
C ALA A 283 -16.83 17.45 -0.57
N ARG A 284 -17.86 17.93 0.13
CA ARG A 284 -18.64 19.11 -0.27
C ARG A 284 -17.84 20.41 -0.27
N TYR A 285 -16.77 20.47 0.52
CA TYR A 285 -15.91 21.64 0.64
C TYR A 285 -14.82 21.70 -0.45
N LEU A 286 -14.61 20.62 -1.21
CA LEU A 286 -13.53 20.57 -2.22
C LEU A 286 -13.55 21.73 -3.22
N PRO A 287 -14.71 22.16 -3.80
CA PRO A 287 -14.73 23.30 -4.71
C PRO A 287 -14.34 24.62 -4.04
N GLU A 288 -14.69 24.80 -2.76
CA GLU A 288 -14.33 25.98 -1.99
C GLU A 288 -12.84 25.94 -1.60
N LEU A 289 -12.36 24.82 -1.09
CA LEU A 289 -10.95 24.62 -0.74
C LEU A 289 -10.02 24.79 -1.94
N GLN A 290 -10.45 24.34 -3.13
CA GLN A 290 -9.72 24.57 -4.38
C GLN A 290 -9.56 26.08 -4.67
N ARG A 291 -10.64 26.85 -4.55
CA ARG A 291 -10.60 28.31 -4.77
C ARG A 291 -9.75 29.06 -3.73
N GLU A 292 -9.69 28.54 -2.51
CA GLU A 292 -8.95 29.13 -1.40
C GLU A 292 -7.48 28.66 -1.33
N LEU A 293 -7.01 27.80 -2.26
CA LEU A 293 -5.61 27.36 -2.27
C LEU A 293 -4.66 28.57 -2.20
N PRO A 294 -3.57 28.50 -1.40
CA PRO A 294 -2.67 29.62 -1.13
C PRO A 294 -1.71 29.88 -2.30
N VAL A 295 -2.24 30.04 -3.50
CA VAL A 295 -1.50 30.27 -4.75
C VAL A 295 -2.28 31.25 -5.62
N ALA A 296 -1.64 31.86 -6.63
CA ALA A 296 -2.31 32.77 -7.55
C ALA A 296 -3.46 32.06 -8.31
N ASP A 297 -4.52 32.82 -8.65
CA ASP A 297 -5.79 32.27 -9.17
C ASP A 297 -5.61 31.39 -10.41
N ARG A 298 -4.65 31.70 -11.29
CA ARG A 298 -4.37 30.89 -12.48
C ARG A 298 -4.00 29.43 -12.18
N TYR A 299 -3.44 29.12 -10.99
CA TYR A 299 -3.03 27.77 -10.60
C TYR A 299 -4.14 26.98 -9.89
N LYS A 300 -5.29 27.56 -9.65
CA LYS A 300 -6.41 26.94 -8.93
C LYS A 300 -7.73 27.01 -9.70
N ALA A 301 -7.66 27.35 -11.00
CA ALA A 301 -8.84 27.47 -11.87
C ALA A 301 -9.48 26.12 -12.23
N GLU A 302 -8.76 25.02 -12.16
CA GLU A 302 -9.30 23.70 -12.44
C GLU A 302 -10.34 23.27 -11.39
N GLN A 303 -11.33 22.48 -11.83
CA GLN A 303 -12.29 21.88 -10.90
C GLN A 303 -11.63 20.70 -10.17
N PRO A 304 -11.84 20.58 -8.85
CA PRO A 304 -11.35 19.42 -8.10
C PRO A 304 -12.00 18.13 -8.61
N GLY A 305 -11.24 17.05 -8.60
CA GLY A 305 -11.79 15.72 -8.90
C GLY A 305 -12.83 15.33 -7.85
N SER A 306 -13.99 14.85 -8.31
CA SER A 306 -15.12 14.45 -7.44
C SER A 306 -15.18 12.97 -7.11
N ASP A 307 -14.33 12.13 -7.74
CA ASP A 307 -14.62 10.71 -7.96
C ASP A 307 -13.93 9.74 -7.00
N ALA A 308 -13.38 10.22 -5.90
CA ALA A 308 -12.81 9.33 -4.89
C ALA A 308 -13.92 8.79 -3.97
N ASP A 309 -14.36 7.55 -4.18
CA ASP A 309 -15.16 6.79 -3.21
C ASP A 309 -14.25 6.36 -2.05
N LEU A 310 -13.96 7.30 -1.15
CA LEU A 310 -13.09 7.10 0.00
C LEU A 310 -13.90 6.65 1.20
N ASN A 311 -13.52 5.52 1.78
CA ASN A 311 -14.18 4.92 2.93
C ASN A 311 -13.17 4.43 3.96
N ALA A 312 -13.55 4.45 5.23
CA ALA A 312 -12.79 3.85 6.33
C ALA A 312 -13.36 2.47 6.69
N TYR A 313 -12.46 1.55 7.00
CA TYR A 313 -12.80 0.17 7.37
C TYR A 313 -11.92 -0.31 8.53
N PHE A 314 -12.49 -1.22 9.33
CA PHE A 314 -11.73 -2.10 10.21
C PHE A 314 -11.45 -3.41 9.46
N ALA A 315 -10.19 -3.75 9.25
CA ALA A 315 -9.82 -5.03 8.72
C ALA A 315 -9.94 -6.11 9.80
N VAL A 316 -10.47 -7.26 9.45
CA VAL A 316 -10.59 -8.42 10.36
C VAL A 316 -9.86 -9.65 9.86
N TYR A 317 -9.39 -9.64 8.60
CA TYR A 317 -8.56 -10.68 8.02
C TYR A 317 -7.75 -10.15 6.83
N TYR A 318 -6.50 -10.62 6.73
CA TYR A 318 -5.61 -10.47 5.58
C TYR A 318 -5.16 -11.86 5.12
N GLY A 319 -5.22 -12.15 3.83
CA GLY A 319 -4.75 -13.41 3.27
C GLY A 319 -3.86 -13.22 2.04
N GLY A 320 -2.97 -14.17 1.81
CA GLY A 320 -2.06 -14.18 0.67
C GLY A 320 -1.10 -13.01 0.64
N ASP A 321 -0.90 -12.42 -0.53
CA ASP A 321 0.03 -11.30 -0.79
C ASP A 321 -0.21 -10.11 0.16
N ALA A 322 -1.46 -9.83 0.51
CA ALA A 322 -1.82 -8.81 1.49
C ALA A 322 -1.20 -9.03 2.88
N ASN A 323 -0.86 -10.27 3.22
CA ASN A 323 -0.34 -10.65 4.55
C ASN A 323 1.17 -10.86 4.59
N VAL A 324 1.89 -10.69 3.48
CA VAL A 324 3.35 -10.82 3.43
C VAL A 324 4.05 -9.50 3.70
N GLY A 325 5.23 -9.52 4.31
CA GLY A 325 6.08 -8.34 4.51
C GLY A 325 5.38 -7.16 5.21
N ALA A 326 5.56 -5.96 4.67
CA ALA A 326 4.96 -4.75 5.21
C ALA A 326 3.43 -4.73 5.00
N LYS A 327 2.70 -4.49 6.09
CA LYS A 327 1.23 -4.49 6.04
C LYS A 327 0.68 -3.22 5.41
N THR A 328 -0.15 -3.39 4.38
CA THR A 328 -0.88 -2.33 3.70
C THR A 328 -1.87 -1.65 4.64
N ILE A 329 -1.92 -0.32 4.63
CA ILE A 329 -2.86 0.50 5.42
C ILE A 329 -4.00 1.09 4.59
N ALA A 330 -3.87 1.03 3.27
CA ALA A 330 -4.84 1.57 2.31
C ALA A 330 -4.88 0.72 1.05
N ILE A 331 -6.03 0.67 0.39
CA ILE A 331 -6.26 -0.09 -0.84
C ILE A 331 -6.95 0.83 -1.84
N ASN A 332 -6.53 0.82 -3.10
CA ASN A 332 -7.16 1.57 -4.18
C ASN A 332 -7.46 0.63 -5.36
N LEU A 333 -8.72 0.28 -5.54
CA LEU A 333 -9.17 -0.74 -6.49
C LEU A 333 -10.44 -0.28 -7.24
N PRO A 334 -10.84 -0.96 -8.31
CA PRO A 334 -10.19 -2.10 -8.97
C PRO A 334 -9.00 -1.67 -9.84
N ASN A 335 -8.16 -2.62 -10.23
CA ASN A 335 -7.05 -2.40 -11.17
C ASN A 335 -7.49 -2.48 -12.65
N ASP A 336 -8.71 -2.94 -12.94
CA ASP A 336 -9.25 -3.02 -14.31
C ASP A 336 -9.49 -1.62 -14.89
N GLU A 337 -8.78 -1.30 -15.99
CA GLU A 337 -8.84 0.00 -16.66
C GLU A 337 -10.25 0.36 -17.15
N GLN A 338 -11.02 -0.60 -17.66
CA GLN A 338 -12.37 -0.32 -18.17
C GLN A 338 -13.35 -0.03 -17.04
N VAL A 339 -13.17 -0.67 -15.89
CA VAL A 339 -13.97 -0.39 -14.69
C VAL A 339 -13.61 0.98 -14.15
N GLN A 340 -12.31 1.30 -14.08
CA GLN A 340 -11.83 2.63 -13.66
C GLN A 340 -12.38 3.75 -14.54
N LEU A 341 -12.35 3.60 -15.86
CA LEU A 341 -12.87 4.60 -16.82
C LEU A 341 -14.38 4.83 -16.67
N LYS A 342 -15.15 3.80 -16.30
CA LYS A 342 -16.62 3.87 -16.21
C LYS A 342 -17.13 4.21 -14.81
N LYS A 343 -16.42 3.83 -13.76
CA LYS A 343 -16.87 3.89 -12.35
C LYS A 343 -15.89 4.60 -11.42
N GLY A 344 -14.70 4.96 -11.89
CA GLY A 344 -13.61 5.45 -11.04
C GLY A 344 -12.99 4.34 -10.19
N THR A 345 -12.40 4.71 -9.08
CA THR A 345 -11.79 3.81 -8.11
C THR A 345 -12.42 3.97 -6.73
N ARG A 346 -12.26 2.95 -5.90
CA ARG A 346 -12.62 2.99 -4.48
C ARG A 346 -11.36 2.90 -3.64
N ARG A 347 -11.21 3.86 -2.73
CA ARG A 347 -10.12 3.92 -1.76
C ARG A 347 -10.62 3.51 -0.38
N LEU A 348 -9.96 2.52 0.19
CA LEU A 348 -10.28 1.96 1.50
C LEU A 348 -9.12 2.25 2.45
N GLN A 349 -9.39 2.93 3.54
CA GLN A 349 -8.42 3.17 4.60
C GLN A 349 -8.68 2.20 5.75
N LEU A 350 -7.64 1.49 6.19
CA LEU A 350 -7.74 0.39 7.15
C LEU A 350 -7.40 0.90 8.56
N GLU A 351 -8.39 1.47 9.23
CA GLU A 351 -8.25 2.27 10.45
C GLU A 351 -7.53 1.54 11.58
N ASN A 352 -7.94 0.31 11.91
CA ASN A 352 -7.32 -0.46 12.99
C ASN A 352 -5.88 -0.89 12.69
N VAL A 353 -5.54 -1.06 11.42
CA VAL A 353 -4.15 -1.35 10.99
C VAL A 353 -3.30 -0.07 11.10
N MET A 354 -3.86 1.07 10.71
CA MET A 354 -3.23 2.37 10.91
C MET A 354 -3.02 2.67 12.41
N GLN A 355 -4.03 2.37 13.26
CA GLN A 355 -3.91 2.50 14.71
C GLN A 355 -2.77 1.62 15.26
N ALA A 356 -2.69 0.37 14.81
CA ALA A 356 -1.64 -0.54 15.25
C ALA A 356 -0.23 -0.03 14.86
N LYS A 357 -0.06 0.47 13.64
CA LYS A 357 1.23 1.07 13.21
C LYS A 357 1.52 2.39 13.94
N PHE A 358 0.49 3.19 14.22
CA PHE A 358 0.65 4.38 15.05
C PHE A 358 1.18 4.02 16.45
N ASP A 359 0.52 3.08 17.13
CA ASP A 359 0.84 2.71 18.52
C ASP A 359 2.19 2.01 18.64
N ARG A 360 2.50 1.08 17.71
CA ARG A 360 3.67 0.20 17.80
C ARG A 360 4.93 0.76 17.16
N ILE A 361 4.79 1.69 16.22
CA ILE A 361 5.92 2.20 15.44
C ILE A 361 6.04 3.72 15.56
N MET A 362 4.99 4.46 15.14
CA MET A 362 5.10 5.91 15.07
C MET A 362 5.20 6.58 16.44
N LEU A 363 4.39 6.15 17.39
CA LEU A 363 4.42 6.70 18.75
C LEU A 363 5.77 6.45 19.47
N PRO A 364 6.39 5.26 19.41
CA PRO A 364 7.75 5.05 19.88
C PRO A 364 8.79 5.94 19.20
N ILE A 365 8.74 6.07 17.86
CA ILE A 365 9.62 6.98 17.11
C ILE A 365 9.47 8.43 17.62
N ALA A 366 8.22 8.87 17.77
CA ALA A 366 7.92 10.21 18.20
C ALA A 366 8.38 10.49 19.65
N LYS A 367 8.31 9.49 20.54
CA LYS A 367 8.84 9.61 21.91
C LYS A 367 10.35 9.85 21.94
N GLU A 368 11.09 9.32 20.98
CA GLU A 368 12.53 9.55 20.86
C GLU A 368 12.87 10.89 20.22
N LEU A 369 12.07 11.36 19.26
CA LEU A 369 12.43 12.46 18.39
C LEU A 369 11.61 13.75 18.59
N ILE A 370 10.43 13.70 19.19
CA ILE A 370 9.60 14.88 19.47
C ILE A 370 9.88 15.43 20.87
N ALA A 371 9.89 16.73 21.01
CA ALA A 371 10.09 17.43 22.29
C ALA A 371 9.06 16.99 23.34
N ASP A 372 9.51 16.78 24.59
CA ASP A 372 8.71 16.19 25.66
C ASP A 372 7.39 16.94 25.92
N ASP A 373 7.43 18.25 25.86
CA ASP A 373 6.26 19.12 26.07
C ASP A 373 5.29 19.13 24.88
N GLN A 374 5.62 18.52 23.75
CA GLN A 374 4.72 18.33 22.61
C GLN A 374 4.30 16.88 22.39
N GLN A 375 4.77 15.94 23.19
CA GLN A 375 4.37 14.54 23.05
C GLN A 375 2.87 14.32 23.32
N HIS A 376 2.24 15.17 24.12
CA HIS A 376 0.79 15.12 24.35
C HIS A 376 -0.04 15.49 23.11
N ASN A 377 0.58 16.11 22.09
CA ASN A 377 -0.05 16.39 20.79
C ASN A 377 0.00 15.21 19.80
N LEU A 378 0.69 14.12 20.15
CA LEU A 378 0.69 12.91 19.32
C LEU A 378 -0.67 12.20 19.43
N SER A 379 -1.41 12.15 18.34
CA SER A 379 -2.79 11.68 18.33
C SER A 379 -3.04 10.79 17.12
N PHE A 380 -3.68 9.64 17.38
CA PHE A 380 -4.13 8.77 16.28
C PHE A 380 -5.17 9.46 15.40
N ASP A 381 -6.10 10.21 16.00
CA ASP A 381 -7.10 10.98 15.24
C ASP A 381 -6.41 11.94 14.26
N ALA A 382 -5.35 12.62 14.69
CA ALA A 382 -4.56 13.50 13.83
C ALA A 382 -3.81 12.73 12.73
N PHE A 383 -3.21 11.58 13.06
CA PHE A 383 -2.57 10.73 12.07
C PHE A 383 -3.55 10.22 11.02
N PHE A 384 -4.70 9.73 11.46
CA PHE A 384 -5.75 9.24 10.57
C PHE A 384 -6.32 10.37 9.69
N GLN A 385 -6.59 11.55 10.27
CA GLN A 385 -7.03 12.73 9.52
C GLN A 385 -6.01 13.15 8.47
N ASN A 386 -4.74 13.29 8.84
CA ASN A 386 -3.67 13.68 7.91
C ASN A 386 -3.60 12.71 6.71
N THR A 387 -3.71 11.40 6.95
CA THR A 387 -3.71 10.39 5.89
C THR A 387 -4.98 10.45 5.05
N MET A 388 -6.16 10.56 5.67
CA MET A 388 -7.43 10.65 4.94
C MET A 388 -7.49 11.88 4.04
N PHE A 389 -7.04 13.03 4.54
CA PHE A 389 -7.02 14.25 3.74
C PHE A 389 -5.91 14.28 2.69
N HIS A 390 -4.82 13.53 2.86
CA HIS A 390 -3.87 13.28 1.79
C HIS A 390 -4.56 12.64 0.57
N GLU A 391 -5.35 11.58 0.80
CA GLU A 391 -6.09 10.91 -0.28
C GLU A 391 -7.11 11.83 -0.96
N VAL A 392 -7.80 12.66 -0.18
CA VAL A 392 -8.73 13.65 -0.74
C VAL A 392 -7.99 14.72 -1.53
N ALA A 393 -6.83 15.16 -1.04
CA ALA A 393 -6.02 16.23 -1.64
C ALA A 393 -5.39 15.85 -2.98
N HIS A 394 -5.32 14.56 -3.35
CA HIS A 394 -5.02 14.17 -4.73
C HIS A 394 -6.01 14.77 -5.73
N GLY A 395 -7.26 15.02 -5.30
CA GLY A 395 -8.27 15.70 -6.11
C GLY A 395 -8.06 17.20 -6.27
N LEU A 396 -7.26 17.85 -5.42
CA LEU A 396 -7.00 19.29 -5.42
C LEU A 396 -5.77 19.68 -6.25
N GLY A 397 -5.66 20.98 -6.50
CA GLY A 397 -4.54 21.58 -7.21
C GLY A 397 -4.74 21.60 -8.72
N ILE A 398 -3.63 21.61 -9.44
CA ILE A 398 -3.58 21.72 -10.90
C ILE A 398 -3.10 20.38 -11.50
N LYS A 399 -3.75 19.94 -12.58
CA LYS A 399 -3.45 18.67 -13.26
C LYS A 399 -2.86 18.87 -14.65
N ASN A 400 -3.15 20.02 -15.27
CA ASN A 400 -2.66 20.39 -16.58
C ASN A 400 -1.76 21.62 -16.48
N THR A 401 -0.73 21.69 -17.31
CA THR A 401 0.16 22.84 -17.35
C THR A 401 -0.56 24.07 -17.95
N LEU A 402 -0.26 25.26 -17.44
CA LEU A 402 -0.91 26.51 -17.87
C LEU A 402 -0.62 26.90 -19.32
N ASP A 403 0.47 26.38 -19.89
CA ASP A 403 0.84 26.59 -21.29
C ASP A 403 0.03 25.71 -22.28
N GLY A 404 -0.86 24.86 -21.77
CA GLY A 404 -1.73 23.98 -22.56
C GLY A 404 -1.02 22.81 -23.24
N LYS A 405 0.26 22.53 -22.92
CA LYS A 405 1.04 21.46 -23.59
C LYS A 405 0.79 20.07 -23.03
N GLY A 406 -0.02 19.92 -22.00
CA GLY A 406 -0.43 18.63 -21.48
C GLY A 406 -0.53 18.56 -19.97
N THR A 407 -0.43 17.33 -19.43
CA THR A 407 -0.55 17.10 -18.00
C THR A 407 0.72 17.46 -17.23
N VAL A 408 0.58 17.85 -15.97
CA VAL A 408 1.69 18.03 -15.03
C VAL A 408 2.61 16.78 -15.01
N ARG A 409 2.03 15.58 -15.02
CA ARG A 409 2.79 14.32 -15.04
C ARG A 409 3.73 14.24 -16.25
N LYS A 410 3.24 14.59 -17.44
CA LYS A 410 4.05 14.59 -18.65
C LYS A 410 5.17 15.63 -18.60
N ALA A 411 4.88 16.81 -18.04
CA ALA A 411 5.82 17.91 -17.94
C ALA A 411 6.93 17.62 -16.92
N LEU A 412 6.59 17.09 -15.74
CA LEU A 412 7.54 16.85 -14.65
C LEU A 412 8.27 15.49 -14.74
N LYS A 413 7.91 14.61 -15.69
CA LYS A 413 8.61 13.34 -15.99
C LYS A 413 8.82 12.48 -14.74
N ASP A 414 10.08 12.12 -14.44
CA ASP A 414 10.52 11.34 -13.28
C ASP A 414 10.25 12.04 -11.93
N GLN A 415 10.10 13.36 -11.91
CA GLN A 415 9.77 14.12 -10.71
C GLN A 415 8.26 14.08 -10.38
N ALA A 416 7.41 13.69 -11.33
CA ALA A 416 5.96 13.84 -11.23
C ALA A 416 5.37 13.09 -10.03
N SER A 417 5.81 11.87 -9.75
CA SER A 417 5.27 11.07 -8.63
C SER A 417 5.58 11.70 -7.27
N SER A 418 6.84 12.06 -7.01
CA SER A 418 7.21 12.70 -5.73
C SER A 418 6.55 14.07 -5.54
N PHE A 419 6.32 14.82 -6.62
CA PHE A 419 5.59 16.08 -6.56
C PHE A 419 4.10 15.90 -6.31
N GLU A 420 3.47 14.85 -6.88
CA GLU A 420 2.07 14.53 -6.62
C GLU A 420 1.87 14.12 -5.16
N GLU A 421 2.72 13.24 -4.62
CA GLU A 421 2.69 12.83 -3.22
C GLU A 421 2.96 14.01 -2.28
N GLY A 422 3.96 14.83 -2.62
CA GLY A 422 4.27 16.05 -1.87
C GLY A 422 3.13 17.05 -1.84
N LYS A 423 2.44 17.24 -2.97
CA LYS A 423 1.23 18.06 -3.07
C LYS A 423 0.09 17.48 -2.24
N ALA A 424 -0.18 16.17 -2.35
CA ALA A 424 -1.26 15.53 -1.63
C ALA A 424 -1.08 15.65 -0.10
N ASP A 425 0.12 15.41 0.40
CA ASP A 425 0.41 15.56 1.83
C ASP A 425 0.24 16.99 2.33
N ILE A 426 0.81 17.97 1.62
CA ILE A 426 0.77 19.36 2.11
C ILE A 426 -0.62 19.98 1.95
N LEU A 427 -1.34 19.66 0.87
CA LEU A 427 -2.72 20.11 0.69
C LEU A 427 -3.69 19.36 1.61
N GLY A 428 -3.39 18.12 2.00
CA GLY A 428 -4.11 17.39 3.05
C GLY A 428 -4.03 18.12 4.38
N LEU A 429 -2.82 18.53 4.80
CA LEU A 429 -2.62 19.33 6.01
C LEU A 429 -3.29 20.71 5.90
N TYR A 430 -3.23 21.35 4.73
CA TYR A 430 -3.93 22.60 4.44
C TYR A 430 -5.47 22.42 4.59
N MET A 431 -6.04 21.32 4.09
CA MET A 431 -7.46 21.02 4.25
C MET A 431 -7.85 20.91 5.73
N VAL A 432 -7.04 20.20 6.55
CA VAL A 432 -7.28 20.09 7.99
C VAL A 432 -7.35 21.49 8.62
N ALA A 433 -6.37 22.36 8.33
CA ALA A 433 -6.35 23.72 8.87
C ALA A 433 -7.58 24.54 8.43
N LYS A 434 -7.94 24.50 7.15
CA LYS A 434 -9.10 25.23 6.62
C LYS A 434 -10.44 24.70 7.15
N LEU A 435 -10.59 23.40 7.28
CA LEU A 435 -11.79 22.80 7.88
C LEU A 435 -11.91 23.11 9.38
N ALA A 436 -10.79 23.25 10.09
CA ALA A 436 -10.76 23.72 11.46
C ALA A 436 -11.19 25.21 11.55
N ASP A 437 -10.71 26.07 10.64
CA ASP A 437 -11.17 27.47 10.57
C ASP A 437 -12.66 27.61 10.27
N LYS A 438 -13.24 26.67 9.50
CA LYS A 438 -14.66 26.61 9.18
C LYS A 438 -15.51 25.95 10.30
N GLY A 439 -14.90 25.48 11.38
CA GLY A 439 -15.58 24.79 12.49
C GLY A 439 -16.05 23.37 12.19
N GLU A 440 -15.54 22.78 11.08
CA GLU A 440 -15.82 21.40 10.70
C GLU A 440 -14.92 20.39 11.42
N LEU A 441 -13.74 20.82 11.80
CA LEU A 441 -12.80 20.14 12.69
C LEU A 441 -12.53 20.99 13.93
N ASP A 442 -12.07 20.34 15.00
CA ASP A 442 -11.73 21.04 16.23
C ASP A 442 -10.42 21.84 16.07
N LYS A 443 -10.54 23.17 16.06
CA LYS A 443 -9.41 24.07 15.92
C LYS A 443 -8.39 23.93 17.05
N ALA A 444 -8.81 23.56 18.25
CA ALA A 444 -7.93 23.37 19.41
C ALA A 444 -6.98 22.16 19.19
N LYS A 445 -7.33 21.24 18.29
CA LYS A 445 -6.52 20.07 17.95
C LYS A 445 -5.60 20.26 16.74
N LEU A 446 -5.55 21.44 16.13
CA LEU A 446 -4.72 21.66 14.94
C LEU A 446 -3.23 21.45 15.23
N MET A 447 -2.78 21.77 16.46
CA MET A 447 -1.41 21.48 16.88
C MET A 447 -1.12 19.97 16.90
N ASP A 448 -2.11 19.14 17.26
CA ASP A 448 -1.98 17.68 17.21
C ASP A 448 -1.71 17.21 15.79
N ASN A 449 -2.41 17.78 14.78
CA ASN A 449 -2.15 17.48 13.39
C ASN A 449 -0.74 17.87 12.95
N TYR A 450 -0.23 19.03 13.36
CA TYR A 450 1.10 19.50 13.00
C TYR A 450 2.23 18.66 13.60
N VAL A 451 2.14 18.36 14.90
CA VAL A 451 3.15 17.54 15.60
C VAL A 451 3.11 16.10 15.07
N THR A 452 1.91 15.54 14.91
CA THR A 452 1.73 14.19 14.38
C THR A 452 2.18 14.09 12.91
N PHE A 453 2.01 15.16 12.12
CA PHE A 453 2.50 15.22 10.74
C PHE A 453 4.04 15.16 10.68
N LEU A 454 4.73 15.94 11.53
CA LEU A 454 6.19 15.88 11.62
C LEU A 454 6.68 14.50 12.06
N ALA A 455 6.02 13.87 13.05
CA ALA A 455 6.32 12.50 13.48
C ALA A 455 6.11 11.50 12.34
N GLY A 456 5.09 11.69 11.49
CA GLY A 456 4.83 10.92 10.28
C GLY A 456 5.96 11.02 9.27
N ILE A 457 6.52 12.21 9.06
CA ILE A 457 7.70 12.40 8.20
C ILE A 457 8.88 11.60 8.74
N LEU A 458 9.21 11.75 10.04
CA LEU A 458 10.32 11.03 10.69
C LEU A 458 10.19 9.51 10.58
N ARG A 459 8.95 8.98 10.73
CA ARG A 459 8.67 7.56 10.50
C ARG A 459 8.93 7.15 9.05
N SER A 460 8.47 7.94 8.10
CA SER A 460 8.57 7.61 6.66
C SER A 460 10.02 7.56 6.17
N VAL A 461 10.89 8.42 6.69
CA VAL A 461 12.29 8.51 6.25
C VAL A 461 13.25 7.69 7.11
N ARG A 462 12.74 6.87 8.05
CA ARG A 462 13.55 6.05 8.96
C ARG A 462 14.59 5.19 8.24
N PHE A 463 14.22 4.66 7.07
CA PHE A 463 15.08 3.77 6.27
C PHE A 463 15.64 4.44 5.01
N GLY A 464 15.62 5.78 4.96
CA GLY A 464 16.15 6.54 3.84
C GLY A 464 15.07 7.24 2.99
N ALA A 465 15.48 7.81 1.86
CA ALA A 465 14.62 8.61 0.99
C ALA A 465 14.79 8.22 -0.49
N SER A 466 14.68 6.93 -0.81
CA SER A 466 14.87 6.43 -2.18
C SER A 466 13.60 6.45 -3.02
N ASP A 467 12.43 6.19 -2.44
CA ASP A 467 11.15 6.19 -3.13
C ASP A 467 10.50 7.58 -3.25
N ALA A 468 9.40 7.67 -4.00
CA ALA A 468 8.70 8.93 -4.27
C ALA A 468 8.13 9.59 -3.00
N HIS A 469 7.54 8.81 -2.08
CA HIS A 469 6.99 9.31 -0.82
C HIS A 469 8.09 9.80 0.12
N ALA A 470 9.16 9.03 0.27
CA ALA A 470 10.28 9.40 1.14
C ALA A 470 11.00 10.65 0.62
N LYS A 471 11.19 10.80 -0.70
CA LYS A 471 11.70 12.04 -1.31
C LYS A 471 10.78 13.23 -1.04
N ALA A 472 9.47 13.07 -1.23
CA ALA A 472 8.49 14.11 -0.91
C ALA A 472 8.51 14.48 0.58
N ASN A 473 8.65 13.50 1.47
CA ASN A 473 8.80 13.72 2.90
C ASN A 473 10.06 14.53 3.22
N MET A 474 11.20 14.24 2.59
CA MET A 474 12.44 15.00 2.79
C MET A 474 12.34 16.42 2.26
N VAL A 475 11.73 16.64 1.11
CA VAL A 475 11.47 18.00 0.61
C VAL A 475 10.67 18.81 1.63
N ARG A 476 9.60 18.23 2.21
CA ARG A 476 8.81 18.89 3.26
C ARG A 476 9.62 19.13 4.53
N PHE A 477 10.34 18.13 5.01
CA PHE A 477 11.17 18.25 6.21
C PHE A 477 12.17 19.38 6.07
N ASN A 478 12.97 19.38 5.00
CA ASN A 478 14.01 20.38 4.78
C ASN A 478 13.43 21.77 4.50
N PHE A 479 12.30 21.87 3.79
CA PHE A 479 11.60 23.12 3.60
C PHE A 479 11.07 23.68 4.93
N PHE A 480 10.43 22.86 5.75
CA PHE A 480 9.94 23.26 7.07
C PHE A 480 11.08 23.67 8.00
N LYS A 481 12.20 22.94 7.99
CA LYS A 481 13.44 23.31 8.71
C LYS A 481 13.92 24.69 8.28
N GLN A 482 14.02 24.95 6.98
CA GLN A 482 14.45 26.23 6.42
C GLN A 482 13.52 27.40 6.79
N GLN A 483 12.20 27.15 6.86
CA GLN A 483 11.21 28.15 7.25
C GLN A 483 11.08 28.31 8.77
N GLY A 484 11.81 27.52 9.57
CA GLY A 484 11.72 27.53 11.02
C GLY A 484 10.39 27.00 11.57
N ALA A 485 9.64 26.20 10.76
CA ALA A 485 8.38 25.58 11.16
C ALA A 485 8.54 24.61 12.33
N PHE A 486 9.74 24.13 12.53
CA PHE A 486 10.18 23.41 13.72
C PHE A 486 11.65 23.78 14.04
N SER A 487 12.03 23.55 15.27
CA SER A 487 13.42 23.65 15.75
C SER A 487 13.88 22.30 16.27
N ARG A 488 15.18 22.07 16.25
CA ARG A 488 15.83 20.93 16.89
C ARG A 488 16.61 21.42 18.10
N ASP A 489 16.42 20.80 19.24
CA ASP A 489 17.22 21.03 20.43
C ASP A 489 18.57 20.32 20.29
N GLU A 490 19.67 21.07 20.38
CA GLU A 490 21.03 20.54 20.16
C GLU A 490 21.48 19.55 21.25
N LYS A 491 20.93 19.64 22.45
CA LYS A 491 21.32 18.78 23.58
C LYS A 491 20.60 17.44 23.55
N THR A 492 19.30 17.47 23.20
CA THR A 492 18.45 16.28 23.19
C THR A 492 18.28 15.67 21.82
N GLY A 493 18.53 16.42 20.75
CA GLY A 493 18.26 16.03 19.36
C GLY A 493 16.78 15.87 19.07
N ARG A 494 15.89 16.52 19.84
CA ARG A 494 14.44 16.43 19.69
C ARG A 494 13.89 17.63 18.93
N TYR A 495 12.82 17.38 18.17
CA TYR A 495 12.18 18.34 17.30
C TYR A 495 10.95 18.97 17.96
N ARG A 496 10.80 20.28 17.82
CA ARG A 496 9.68 21.05 18.35
C ARG A 496 9.03 21.87 17.25
N VAL A 497 7.73 21.70 17.06
CA VAL A 497 6.92 22.44 16.08
C VAL A 497 6.62 23.85 16.63
N ASP A 498 6.76 24.85 15.75
CA ASP A 498 6.25 26.22 15.95
C ASP A 498 4.92 26.35 15.18
N PHE A 499 3.84 26.62 15.87
CA PHE A 499 2.49 26.60 15.29
C PHE A 499 2.31 27.61 14.15
N ASP A 500 2.68 28.88 14.40
CA ASP A 500 2.46 29.95 13.43
C ASP A 500 3.36 29.78 12.21
N LYS A 501 4.61 29.42 12.43
CA LYS A 501 5.56 29.17 11.36
C LYS A 501 5.23 27.90 10.57
N MET A 502 4.69 26.86 11.21
CA MET A 502 4.22 25.66 10.51
C MET A 502 3.07 26.01 9.57
N THR A 503 2.11 26.81 10.02
CA THR A 503 0.99 27.29 9.19
C THR A 503 1.51 28.11 7.99
N ALA A 504 2.46 29.01 8.22
CA ALA A 504 3.06 29.81 7.16
C ALA A 504 3.86 28.96 6.16
N ALA A 505 4.66 28.01 6.64
CA ALA A 505 5.46 27.11 5.82
C ALA A 505 4.59 26.15 5.00
N MET A 506 3.50 25.63 5.56
CA MET A 506 2.51 24.82 4.86
C MET A 506 1.93 25.58 3.66
N ASN A 507 1.50 26.84 3.86
CA ASN A 507 0.97 27.67 2.78
C ASN A 507 2.03 27.99 1.72
N ALA A 508 3.26 28.31 2.14
CA ALA A 508 4.37 28.63 1.25
C ALA A 508 4.79 27.41 0.39
N LEU A 509 4.85 26.22 0.98
CA LEU A 509 5.17 25.00 0.24
C LEU A 509 4.05 24.62 -0.72
N SER A 510 2.79 24.75 -0.30
CA SER A 510 1.62 24.55 -1.17
C SER A 510 1.70 25.44 -2.41
N ALA A 511 1.95 26.73 -2.23
CA ALA A 511 2.11 27.68 -3.35
C ALA A 511 3.28 27.27 -4.26
N LYS A 512 4.43 26.90 -3.69
CA LYS A 512 5.62 26.52 -4.44
C LYS A 512 5.40 25.29 -5.31
N LEU A 513 4.81 24.21 -4.75
CA LEU A 513 4.56 22.98 -5.49
C LEU A 513 3.52 23.21 -6.60
N LEU A 514 2.42 23.90 -6.31
CA LEU A 514 1.37 24.21 -7.31
C LEU A 514 1.89 25.10 -8.44
N THR A 515 2.78 26.05 -8.14
CA THR A 515 3.41 26.89 -9.17
C THR A 515 4.30 26.06 -10.09
N ILE A 516 5.19 25.24 -9.55
CA ILE A 516 6.06 24.35 -10.35
C ILE A 516 5.23 23.39 -11.22
N GLN A 517 4.17 22.81 -10.64
CA GLN A 517 3.26 21.92 -11.37
C GLN A 517 2.52 22.65 -12.51
N GLY A 518 1.95 23.82 -12.22
CA GLY A 518 1.19 24.59 -13.21
C GLY A 518 2.06 25.16 -14.33
N ASP A 519 3.27 25.59 -14.03
CA ASP A 519 4.23 26.05 -15.04
C ASP A 519 4.86 24.88 -15.83
N GLY A 520 4.73 23.64 -15.33
CA GLY A 520 5.36 22.47 -15.92
C GLY A 520 6.89 22.53 -15.88
N ASP A 521 7.44 23.26 -14.89
CA ASP A 521 8.88 23.55 -14.78
C ASP A 521 9.65 22.35 -14.19
N TYR A 522 10.06 21.44 -15.08
CA TYR A 522 10.85 20.27 -14.74
C TYR A 522 12.17 20.64 -14.03
N GLU A 523 12.85 21.68 -14.51
CA GLU A 523 14.14 22.09 -13.94
C GLU A 523 13.99 22.66 -12.52
N ALA A 524 12.92 23.41 -12.26
CA ALA A 524 12.61 23.85 -10.89
C ALA A 524 12.23 22.66 -9.98
N ALA A 525 11.47 21.71 -10.50
CA ALA A 525 11.14 20.48 -9.77
C ALA A 525 12.40 19.70 -9.39
N LYS A 526 13.27 19.47 -10.38
CA LYS A 526 14.52 18.75 -10.17
C LYS A 526 15.43 19.48 -9.18
N ARG A 527 15.60 20.79 -9.32
CA ARG A 527 16.40 21.59 -8.36
C ARG A 527 15.85 21.48 -6.94
N LEU A 528 14.53 21.54 -6.75
CA LEU A 528 13.93 21.42 -5.43
C LEU A 528 14.20 20.05 -4.81
N THR A 529 14.05 18.98 -5.59
CA THR A 529 14.34 17.59 -5.15
C THR A 529 15.83 17.41 -4.85
N ASP A 530 16.73 17.89 -5.72
CA ASP A 530 18.17 17.77 -5.54
C ASP A 530 18.65 18.51 -4.27
N GLN A 531 18.05 19.67 -3.96
CA GLN A 531 18.44 20.49 -2.81
C GLN A 531 17.82 20.02 -1.48
N MET A 532 16.61 19.46 -1.53
CA MET A 532 15.82 19.20 -0.32
C MET A 532 15.36 17.72 -0.19
N GLY A 533 15.56 16.88 -1.18
CA GLY A 533 15.06 15.49 -1.18
C GLY A 533 15.96 14.48 -0.47
N ALA A 534 17.07 14.91 0.15
CA ALA A 534 18.02 14.00 0.80
C ALA A 534 17.98 14.12 2.33
N VAL A 535 18.29 13.03 3.00
CA VAL A 535 18.51 12.97 4.46
C VAL A 535 19.89 13.61 4.73
N ASP A 536 19.93 14.66 5.53
CA ASP A 536 21.18 15.27 5.95
C ASP A 536 21.88 14.50 7.09
N ALA A 537 23.14 14.82 7.39
CA ALA A 537 23.92 14.11 8.39
C ALA A 537 23.35 14.24 9.81
N GLU A 538 22.70 15.37 10.12
CA GLU A 538 22.07 15.61 11.42
C GLU A 538 20.87 14.69 11.60
N LEU A 539 19.95 14.70 10.65
CA LEU A 539 18.78 13.81 10.67
C LEU A 539 19.19 12.34 10.65
N ALA A 540 20.20 11.97 9.83
CA ALA A 540 20.71 10.60 9.80
C ALA A 540 21.23 10.15 11.18
N GLY A 541 21.90 11.05 11.92
CA GLY A 541 22.33 10.80 13.30
C GLY A 541 21.15 10.59 14.25
N ASP A 542 20.10 11.37 14.11
CA ASP A 542 18.89 11.25 14.94
C ASP A 542 18.11 9.96 14.63
N LEU A 543 17.96 9.62 13.35
CA LEU A 543 17.30 8.38 12.93
C LEU A 543 18.05 7.13 13.41
N LYS A 544 19.39 7.18 13.44
CA LYS A 544 20.21 6.07 13.95
C LYS A 544 19.94 5.76 15.43
N ARG A 545 19.46 6.73 16.23
CA ARG A 545 19.05 6.45 17.62
C ARG A 545 17.87 5.48 17.69
N LEU A 546 17.02 5.49 16.69
CA LEU A 546 15.85 4.59 16.61
C LEU A 546 16.26 3.12 16.51
N ASP A 547 17.44 2.81 15.94
CA ASP A 547 17.96 1.45 15.85
C ASP A 547 18.25 0.88 17.24
N GLN A 548 18.73 1.76 18.16
CA GLN A 548 19.04 1.39 19.56
C GLN A 548 17.77 1.23 20.41
N ALA A 549 16.68 1.86 20.01
CA ALA A 549 15.39 1.79 20.71
C ALA A 549 14.59 0.53 20.38
N HIS A 550 15.10 -0.35 19.51
CA HIS A 550 14.46 -1.60 19.08
C HIS A 550 12.98 -1.42 18.65
N ILE A 551 12.70 -0.33 17.95
CA ILE A 551 11.36 -0.05 17.46
C ILE A 551 11.05 -0.99 16.29
N PRO A 552 9.91 -1.68 16.29
CA PRO A 552 9.53 -2.57 15.19
C PRO A 552 9.58 -1.88 13.82
N VAL A 553 9.87 -2.64 12.79
CA VAL A 553 9.86 -2.18 11.39
C VAL A 553 8.42 -2.16 10.87
N ASP A 554 7.67 -3.25 11.17
CA ASP A 554 6.27 -3.38 10.81
C ASP A 554 5.48 -4.19 11.85
N ILE A 555 4.25 -4.53 11.52
CA ILE A 555 3.34 -5.32 12.35
C ILE A 555 3.06 -6.67 11.70
N ARG A 556 2.70 -7.67 12.51
CA ARG A 556 2.10 -8.93 12.08
C ARG A 556 0.81 -9.20 12.83
N PHE A 557 -0.07 -10.00 12.24
CA PHE A 557 -1.40 -10.19 12.80
C PHE A 557 -1.57 -11.53 13.55
N GLU A 558 -2.11 -11.46 14.76
CA GLU A 558 -2.97 -12.49 15.29
C GLU A 558 -4.37 -12.28 14.72
N GLN A 559 -4.88 -13.19 13.90
CA GLN A 559 -6.15 -13.05 13.19
C GLN A 559 -6.89 -14.37 13.05
N GLY A 560 -8.11 -14.32 12.53
CA GLY A 560 -8.94 -15.50 12.27
C GLY A 560 -10.13 -15.61 13.23
N LEU A 561 -10.88 -16.71 13.09
CA LEU A 561 -12.16 -16.89 13.76
C LEU A 561 -12.07 -16.83 15.27
N ASP A 562 -11.04 -17.42 15.85
CA ASP A 562 -10.83 -17.47 17.31
C ASP A 562 -10.59 -16.07 17.88
N VAL A 563 -9.81 -15.24 17.17
CA VAL A 563 -9.52 -13.84 17.55
C VAL A 563 -10.79 -12.98 17.48
N LEU A 564 -11.68 -13.28 16.53
CA LEU A 564 -12.98 -12.60 16.38
C LEU A 564 -14.06 -13.16 17.29
N GLY A 565 -13.82 -14.23 18.03
CA GLY A 565 -14.81 -14.94 18.85
C GLY A 565 -15.94 -15.56 18.00
N LEU A 566 -15.63 -15.95 16.76
CA LEU A 566 -16.58 -16.55 15.82
C LEU A 566 -16.39 -18.07 15.79
N LYS A 567 -17.51 -18.80 15.66
CA LYS A 567 -17.48 -20.25 15.43
C LYS A 567 -17.18 -20.57 13.98
N ARG A 568 -16.50 -21.66 13.72
CA ARG A 568 -16.36 -22.20 12.37
C ARG A 568 -17.74 -22.48 11.77
N PRO A 569 -18.00 -22.07 10.49
CA PRO A 569 -19.30 -22.15 9.86
C PRO A 569 -19.70 -23.54 9.36
#